data_052fad0e7e28b0a87775fbfafbfa898a
#
_entry.id   052fad0e7e28b0a87775fbfafbfa898a
#
_cell.length_a   1.000
_cell.length_b   1.000
_cell.length_c   1.000
_cell.angle_alpha   90.00
_cell.angle_beta   90.00
_cell.angle_gamma   90.00
#
_symmetry.space_group_name_H-M   'P 1'
#
loop_
_entity.id
_entity.type
_entity.pdbx_description
1 polymer ?
#
loop_
_entity_poly.entity_id
_entity_poly.type
_entity_poly.pdbx_seq_one_letter_code
_entity_poly.pdbx_strand_id
1 'polypeptide(L)'
;MKRLISANPSEILQMNAEELKQSILASEGRVVLSENVVTRETFVGDITNSEIARAFGADMILLNCVDVFEPKIYALDSSGDDVIHRLHQLVACPIGVNLEPIDPSAKMLEETQEIVAGRVASVETLKRIEELGFDFVCLTGNPGTGVSNREIIKTVQTAKENFSGLIIAGKMHGAGVNEPVAELSVAEQLLEAGADVILVPAVGTVPAFHDQELREVVDLVHSKGRLVLSAIGTSQETSDTDTIKEIALRNKICGVDIQHIGDAGYGGLATVDNIYALSKAIRGVRHTVSRLARSVNR
;
A
#
# COMPACT_ATOMS: atom_id res chain seq x y z
N MET A 1 -21.88 7.46 4.00
CA MET A 1 -20.43 7.58 3.77
C MET A 1 -20.17 8.07 2.35
N LYS A 2 -19.24 9.02 2.15
CA LYS A 2 -18.80 9.43 0.82
C LYS A 2 -17.75 8.46 0.28
N ARG A 3 -17.71 8.29 -1.04
CA ARG A 3 -16.64 7.53 -1.71
C ARG A 3 -15.30 8.26 -1.52
N LEU A 4 -14.22 7.56 -1.27
CA LEU A 4 -12.87 8.14 -1.09
C LEU A 4 -12.48 9.03 -2.28
N ILE A 5 -12.77 8.59 -3.51
CA ILE A 5 -12.52 9.35 -4.76
C ILE A 5 -13.33 10.64 -4.90
N SER A 6 -14.30 10.89 -4.02
CA SER A 6 -15.19 12.07 -4.06
C SER A 6 -15.18 12.87 -2.75
N ALA A 7 -14.57 12.36 -1.68
CA ALA A 7 -14.48 13.02 -0.39
C ALA A 7 -13.50 14.21 -0.44
N ASN A 8 -13.76 15.21 0.36
CA ASN A 8 -12.85 16.33 0.55
C ASN A 8 -11.72 15.95 1.51
N PRO A 9 -10.54 16.56 1.42
CA PRO A 9 -9.44 16.34 2.35
C PRO A 9 -9.84 16.40 3.82
N SER A 10 -10.58 17.42 4.23
CA SER A 10 -11.06 17.57 5.61
C SER A 10 -11.97 16.42 6.09
N GLU A 11 -12.68 15.78 5.18
CA GLU A 11 -13.51 14.60 5.47
C GLU A 11 -12.65 13.33 5.56
N ILE A 12 -11.65 13.21 4.67
CA ILE A 12 -10.74 12.05 4.63
C ILE A 12 -9.90 11.97 5.91
N LEU A 13 -9.29 13.08 6.32
CA LEU A 13 -8.40 13.14 7.49
C LEU A 13 -9.13 12.92 8.84
N GLN A 14 -10.46 12.87 8.83
CA GLN A 14 -11.28 12.58 10.02
C GLN A 14 -11.79 11.13 10.05
N MET A 15 -11.57 10.35 8.98
CA MET A 15 -12.05 8.98 8.90
C MET A 15 -11.26 8.08 9.85
N ASN A 16 -11.95 7.33 10.69
CA ASN A 16 -11.35 6.17 11.35
C ASN A 16 -11.19 4.99 10.38
N ALA A 17 -10.56 3.90 10.82
CA ALA A 17 -10.28 2.74 9.98
C ALA A 17 -11.53 2.14 9.32
N GLU A 18 -12.64 2.00 10.07
CA GLU A 18 -13.89 1.45 9.51
C GLU A 18 -14.52 2.39 8.49
N GLU A 19 -14.51 3.69 8.75
CA GLU A 19 -15.01 4.70 7.81
C GLU A 19 -14.16 4.78 6.55
N LEU A 20 -12.83 4.68 6.67
CA LEU A 20 -11.91 4.62 5.53
C LEU A 20 -12.19 3.35 4.71
N LYS A 21 -12.31 2.18 5.34
CA LYS A 21 -12.67 0.91 4.68
C LYS A 21 -13.98 1.04 3.88
N GLN A 22 -15.02 1.57 4.49
CA GLN A 22 -16.32 1.76 3.82
C GLN A 22 -16.25 2.79 2.67
N SER A 23 -15.45 3.84 2.82
CA SER A 23 -15.20 4.85 1.79
C SER A 23 -14.46 4.29 0.57
N ILE A 24 -13.50 3.37 0.81
CA ILE A 24 -12.81 2.61 -0.23
C ILE A 24 -13.78 1.67 -0.95
N LEU A 25 -14.52 0.85 -0.21
CA LEU A 25 -15.52 -0.07 -0.77
C LEU A 25 -16.53 0.67 -1.65
N ALA A 26 -17.06 1.79 -1.17
CA ALA A 26 -17.98 2.65 -1.93
C ALA A 26 -17.35 3.26 -3.19
N SER A 27 -16.04 3.24 -3.33
CA SER A 27 -15.32 3.72 -4.53
C SER A 27 -15.28 2.69 -5.66
N GLU A 28 -15.74 1.44 -5.43
CA GLU A 28 -15.97 0.41 -6.47
C GLU A 28 -14.74 0.16 -7.34
N GLY A 29 -13.60 -0.19 -6.74
CA GLY A 29 -12.37 -0.53 -7.46
C GLY A 29 -11.70 0.65 -8.16
N ARG A 30 -11.87 1.88 -7.65
CA ARG A 30 -11.34 3.11 -8.26
C ARG A 30 -10.35 3.86 -7.37
N VAL A 31 -9.79 3.20 -6.36
CA VAL A 31 -8.79 3.77 -5.44
C VAL A 31 -7.39 3.42 -5.94
N VAL A 32 -6.51 4.43 -5.96
CA VAL A 32 -5.09 4.30 -6.31
C VAL A 32 -4.26 4.51 -5.05
N LEU A 33 -3.42 3.53 -4.71
CA LEU A 33 -2.40 3.63 -3.68
C LEU A 33 -1.02 3.69 -4.34
N SER A 34 -0.22 4.72 -4.05
CA SER A 34 1.17 4.81 -4.51
C SER A 34 2.13 4.53 -3.37
N GLU A 35 3.06 3.60 -3.59
CA GLU A 35 4.16 3.33 -2.67
C GLU A 35 5.34 4.25 -2.97
N ASN A 36 6.02 4.73 -1.91
CA ASN A 36 7.11 5.68 -2.02
C ASN A 36 8.27 5.29 -1.08
N VAL A 37 9.49 5.18 -1.59
CA VAL A 37 10.70 5.06 -0.76
C VAL A 37 11.04 6.43 -0.18
N VAL A 38 11.06 6.53 1.15
CA VAL A 38 11.24 7.83 1.83
C VAL A 38 12.70 8.27 1.98
N THR A 39 13.65 7.32 1.85
CA THR A 39 15.08 7.54 2.10
C THR A 39 15.87 7.97 0.87
N ARG A 40 15.24 7.96 -0.31
CA ARG A 40 15.88 8.33 -1.59
C ARG A 40 15.60 9.78 -1.94
N GLU A 41 16.56 10.41 -2.62
CA GLU A 41 16.35 11.70 -3.25
C GLU A 41 15.16 11.64 -4.21
N THR A 42 14.25 12.61 -4.06
CA THR A 42 13.00 12.65 -4.81
C THR A 42 13.21 13.08 -6.25
N PHE A 43 12.22 12.83 -7.10
CA PHE A 43 12.25 13.22 -8.50
C PHE A 43 12.41 14.74 -8.71
N VAL A 44 11.94 15.56 -7.77
CA VAL A 44 12.00 17.05 -7.80
C VAL A 44 12.62 17.58 -6.51
N GLY A 45 13.77 17.21 -6.16
CA GLY A 45 14.67 17.62 -5.07
C GLY A 45 14.11 18.28 -3.80
N ASP A 46 13.13 19.17 -3.89
CA ASP A 46 12.51 19.94 -2.81
C ASP A 46 11.02 19.61 -2.59
N ILE A 47 10.48 18.62 -3.31
CA ILE A 47 9.08 18.14 -3.18
C ILE A 47 9.10 16.65 -2.82
N THR A 48 8.32 16.23 -1.85
CA THR A 48 8.25 14.83 -1.46
C THR A 48 7.63 13.95 -2.55
N ASN A 49 8.06 12.69 -2.64
CA ASN A 49 7.44 11.71 -3.56
C ASN A 49 5.94 11.56 -3.31
N SER A 50 5.49 11.71 -2.06
CA SER A 50 4.08 11.64 -1.69
C SER A 50 3.25 12.78 -2.28
N GLU A 51 3.78 14.02 -2.29
CA GLU A 51 3.14 15.15 -2.96
C GLU A 51 3.06 14.92 -4.47
N ILE A 52 4.16 14.42 -5.07
CA ILE A 52 4.19 14.09 -6.50
C ILE A 52 3.15 13.01 -6.83
N ALA A 53 3.12 11.90 -6.07
CA ALA A 53 2.16 10.81 -6.28
C ALA A 53 0.71 11.31 -6.18
N ARG A 54 0.40 12.12 -5.17
CA ARG A 54 -0.92 12.74 -5.02
C ARG A 54 -1.27 13.65 -6.19
N ALA A 55 -0.33 14.47 -6.64
CA ALA A 55 -0.52 15.39 -7.77
C ALA A 55 -0.78 14.65 -9.10
N PHE A 56 -0.36 13.39 -9.23
CA PHE A 56 -0.59 12.56 -10.41
C PHE A 56 -1.70 11.51 -10.24
N GLY A 57 -2.40 11.51 -9.11
CA GLY A 57 -3.67 10.78 -9.00
C GLY A 57 -3.76 9.73 -7.91
N ALA A 58 -2.77 9.59 -7.03
CA ALA A 58 -2.89 8.73 -5.86
C ALA A 58 -3.97 9.23 -4.89
N ASP A 59 -4.70 8.31 -4.29
CA ASP A 59 -5.70 8.54 -3.24
C ASP A 59 -5.16 8.21 -1.86
N MET A 60 -4.20 7.30 -1.77
CA MET A 60 -3.53 6.83 -0.57
C MET A 60 -2.03 6.74 -0.84
N ILE A 61 -1.22 6.93 0.19
CA ILE A 61 0.24 6.86 0.15
C ILE A 61 0.73 5.77 1.08
N LEU A 62 1.58 4.87 0.58
CA LEU A 62 2.31 3.89 1.38
C LEU A 62 3.78 4.30 1.43
N LEU A 63 4.29 4.53 2.63
CA LEU A 63 5.69 4.87 2.85
C LEU A 63 6.52 3.60 3.06
N ASN A 64 7.52 3.40 2.21
CA ASN A 64 8.47 2.29 2.30
C ASN A 64 9.82 2.75 2.85
N CYS A 65 10.52 1.87 3.52
CA CYS A 65 11.83 2.09 4.12
C CYS A 65 11.85 3.14 5.26
N VAL A 66 10.73 3.36 5.94
CA VAL A 66 10.67 4.24 7.11
C VAL A 66 11.29 3.55 8.32
N ASP A 67 12.27 4.18 8.97
CA ASP A 67 12.61 3.86 10.35
C ASP A 67 11.64 4.61 11.27
N VAL A 68 10.67 3.91 11.86
CA VAL A 68 9.63 4.55 12.67
C VAL A 68 10.16 5.08 14.02
N PHE A 69 11.36 4.66 14.45
CA PHE A 69 12.00 5.21 15.64
C PHE A 69 12.77 6.50 15.35
N GLU A 70 13.26 6.67 14.12
CA GLU A 70 13.92 7.89 13.64
C GLU A 70 13.31 8.37 12.32
N PRO A 71 12.00 8.71 12.29
CA PRO A 71 11.30 8.95 11.04
C PRO A 71 11.83 10.19 10.32
N LYS A 72 12.23 9.99 9.07
CA LYS A 72 12.67 11.03 8.15
C LYS A 72 12.13 10.75 6.76
N ILE A 73 11.66 11.78 6.08
CA ILE A 73 11.20 11.72 4.69
C ILE A 73 12.01 12.74 3.90
N TYR A 74 12.61 12.29 2.78
CA TYR A 74 13.39 13.20 1.93
C TYR A 74 12.52 14.35 1.43
N ALA A 75 13.09 15.56 1.36
CA ALA A 75 12.43 16.81 0.99
C ALA A 75 11.30 17.29 1.92
N LEU A 76 11.05 16.63 3.06
CA LEU A 76 10.11 17.10 4.07
C LEU A 76 10.83 17.99 5.09
N ASP A 77 10.28 19.16 5.36
CA ASP A 77 10.80 20.15 6.33
C ASP A 77 10.40 19.82 7.79
N SER A 78 10.37 18.53 8.13
CA SER A 78 10.00 18.02 9.44
C SER A 78 10.75 16.73 9.77
N SER A 79 10.91 16.43 11.04
CA SER A 79 11.55 15.23 11.54
C SER A 79 10.97 14.82 12.90
N GLY A 80 11.20 13.54 13.31
CA GLY A 80 10.70 13.03 14.57
C GLY A 80 9.17 12.89 14.58
N ASP A 81 8.52 13.21 15.69
CA ASP A 81 7.10 12.90 15.92
C ASP A 81 6.14 13.65 15.01
N ASP A 82 6.53 14.80 14.48
CA ASP A 82 5.68 15.64 13.63
C ASP A 82 5.70 15.25 12.14
N VAL A 83 6.54 14.30 11.73
CA VAL A 83 6.76 13.95 10.32
C VAL A 83 5.46 13.58 9.60
N ILE A 84 4.66 12.68 10.19
CA ILE A 84 3.43 12.20 9.53
C ILE A 84 2.34 13.27 9.58
N HIS A 85 2.21 14.00 10.67
CA HIS A 85 1.31 15.14 10.76
C HIS A 85 1.63 16.19 9.68
N ARG A 86 2.92 16.53 9.52
CA ARG A 86 3.36 17.48 8.49
C ARG A 86 3.07 16.96 7.07
N LEU A 87 3.31 15.66 6.81
CA LEU A 87 3.01 15.08 5.52
C LEU A 87 1.50 15.10 5.22
N HIS A 88 0.63 14.80 6.21
CA HIS A 88 -0.83 14.94 6.07
C HIS A 88 -1.25 16.35 5.63
N GLN A 89 -0.60 17.40 6.16
CA GLN A 89 -0.89 18.78 5.74
C GLN A 89 -0.59 19.02 4.26
N LEU A 90 0.44 18.35 3.70
CA LEU A 90 0.85 18.52 2.31
C LEU A 90 0.03 17.67 1.34
N VAL A 91 -0.27 16.41 1.70
CA VAL A 91 -0.94 15.48 0.78
C VAL A 91 -2.43 15.32 1.05
N ALA A 92 -2.89 15.52 2.28
CA ALA A 92 -4.29 15.46 2.71
C ALA A 92 -5.02 14.21 2.17
N CYS A 93 -4.38 13.04 2.35
CA CYS A 93 -4.91 11.71 2.03
C CYS A 93 -4.40 10.70 3.07
N PRO A 94 -4.96 9.47 3.14
CA PRO A 94 -4.48 8.46 4.07
C PRO A 94 -3.03 8.08 3.80
N ILE A 95 -2.24 8.00 4.87
CA ILE A 95 -0.82 7.66 4.86
C ILE A 95 -0.61 6.39 5.68
N GLY A 96 0.03 5.40 5.07
CA GLY A 96 0.44 4.17 5.76
C GLY A 96 1.93 3.92 5.66
N VAL A 97 2.36 2.91 6.38
CA VAL A 97 3.76 2.48 6.41
C VAL A 97 3.88 0.98 6.16
N ASN A 98 4.95 0.61 5.45
CA ASN A 98 5.35 -0.78 5.29
C ASN A 98 6.17 -1.21 6.51
N LEU A 99 5.71 -2.25 7.23
CA LEU A 99 6.46 -2.94 8.28
C LEU A 99 6.66 -4.40 7.87
N GLU A 100 7.84 -4.95 8.15
CA GLU A 100 8.28 -6.23 7.66
C GLU A 100 8.25 -7.32 8.76
N PRO A 101 7.29 -8.28 8.70
CA PRO A 101 7.24 -9.45 9.60
C PRO A 101 8.33 -10.45 9.25
N ILE A 102 9.57 -10.21 9.68
CA ILE A 102 10.73 -11.04 9.37
C ILE A 102 10.60 -12.41 10.05
N ASP A 103 10.86 -13.47 9.28
CA ASP A 103 10.97 -14.85 9.76
C ASP A 103 12.44 -15.29 9.78
N PRO A 104 13.09 -15.35 10.95
CA PRO A 104 14.48 -15.79 11.06
C PRO A 104 14.69 -17.27 10.63
N SER A 105 13.61 -18.05 10.51
CA SER A 105 13.65 -19.45 10.07
C SER A 105 13.25 -19.63 8.59
N ALA A 106 13.00 -18.56 7.86
CA ALA A 106 12.61 -18.62 6.45
C ALA A 106 13.67 -19.33 5.59
N LYS A 107 13.21 -20.17 4.66
CA LYS A 107 14.09 -20.78 3.67
C LYS A 107 14.33 -19.79 2.53
N MET A 108 15.45 -19.09 2.61
CA MET A 108 15.82 -18.07 1.63
C MET A 108 16.27 -18.69 0.31
N LEU A 109 15.88 -18.06 -0.81
CA LEU A 109 16.36 -18.34 -2.18
C LEU A 109 17.55 -17.44 -2.56
N GLU A 110 17.78 -16.37 -1.80
CA GLU A 110 18.84 -15.38 -2.02
C GLU A 110 19.45 -14.95 -0.68
N GLU A 111 20.49 -14.11 -0.71
CA GLU A 111 21.09 -13.58 0.50
C GLU A 111 20.11 -12.72 1.30
N THR A 112 20.07 -12.94 2.61
CA THR A 112 19.20 -12.18 3.51
C THR A 112 19.73 -10.76 3.68
N GLN A 113 18.86 -9.78 3.51
CA GLN A 113 19.15 -8.37 3.78
C GLN A 113 18.76 -8.01 5.21
N GLU A 114 19.72 -7.48 5.97
CA GLU A 114 19.42 -6.90 7.29
C GLU A 114 18.76 -5.53 7.12
N ILE A 115 17.73 -5.27 7.94
CA ILE A 115 17.04 -3.99 7.98
C ILE A 115 17.07 -3.42 9.39
N VAL A 116 16.89 -2.09 9.49
CA VAL A 116 16.85 -1.39 10.78
C VAL A 116 15.63 -1.81 11.61
N ALA A 117 15.77 -1.77 12.93
CA ALA A 117 14.71 -2.23 13.84
C ALA A 117 13.37 -1.51 13.64
N GLY A 118 13.39 -0.24 13.30
CA GLY A 118 12.18 0.55 13.05
C GLY A 118 11.41 0.17 11.78
N ARG A 119 11.94 -0.74 10.95
CA ARG A 119 11.22 -1.33 9.80
C ARG A 119 10.64 -2.71 10.10
N VAL A 120 11.14 -3.38 11.14
CA VAL A 120 10.66 -4.71 11.53
C VAL A 120 9.31 -4.59 12.20
N ALA A 121 8.36 -5.44 11.82
CA ALA A 121 7.04 -5.47 12.47
C ALA A 121 7.17 -6.11 13.86
N SER A 122 6.96 -5.33 14.90
CA SER A 122 6.99 -5.72 16.31
C SER A 122 5.91 -4.96 17.11
N VAL A 123 5.69 -5.35 18.37
CA VAL A 123 4.78 -4.60 19.25
C VAL A 123 5.22 -3.14 19.40
N GLU A 124 6.52 -2.91 19.51
CA GLU A 124 7.11 -1.58 19.68
C GLU A 124 6.89 -0.71 18.44
N THR A 125 7.14 -1.25 17.24
CA THR A 125 6.92 -0.51 15.99
C THR A 125 5.43 -0.27 15.71
N LEU A 126 4.55 -1.24 16.05
CA LEU A 126 3.10 -1.08 15.91
C LEU A 126 2.56 0.01 16.82
N LYS A 127 3.00 0.08 18.09
CA LYS A 127 2.67 1.20 18.99
C LYS A 127 3.24 2.53 18.49
N ARG A 128 4.44 2.49 17.95
CA ARG A 128 5.08 3.69 17.44
C ARG A 128 4.35 4.28 16.24
N ILE A 129 3.86 3.46 15.31
CA ILE A 129 3.07 3.97 14.18
C ILE A 129 1.70 4.52 14.61
N GLU A 130 1.10 3.97 15.68
CA GLU A 130 -0.09 4.55 16.31
C GLU A 130 0.19 5.95 16.83
N GLU A 131 1.28 6.13 17.59
CA GLU A 131 1.71 7.42 18.14
C GLU A 131 2.02 8.46 17.05
N LEU A 132 2.64 8.02 15.94
CA LEU A 132 2.98 8.89 14.81
C LEU A 132 1.75 9.29 13.97
N GLY A 133 0.61 8.65 14.16
CA GLY A 133 -0.65 8.97 13.48
C GLY A 133 -0.74 8.45 12.05
N PHE A 134 -0.23 7.25 11.77
CA PHE A 134 -0.48 6.56 10.51
C PHE A 134 -1.93 6.06 10.41
N ASP A 135 -2.54 6.15 9.23
CA ASP A 135 -3.92 5.71 8.98
C ASP A 135 -4.02 4.20 8.70
N PHE A 136 -2.94 3.60 8.19
CA PHE A 136 -2.89 2.17 7.92
C PHE A 136 -1.45 1.62 7.99
N VAL A 137 -1.35 0.30 8.20
CA VAL A 137 -0.09 -0.45 8.12
C VAL A 137 -0.18 -1.48 7.00
N CYS A 138 0.91 -1.67 6.25
CA CYS A 138 1.06 -2.75 5.29
C CYS A 138 2.09 -3.76 5.83
N LEU A 139 1.62 -4.97 6.17
CA LEU A 139 2.45 -6.07 6.66
C LEU A 139 2.85 -6.93 5.47
N THR A 140 4.01 -6.64 4.91
CA THR A 140 4.58 -7.32 3.73
C THR A 140 6.10 -7.29 3.78
N GLY A 141 6.79 -7.78 2.76
CA GLY A 141 8.26 -7.81 2.75
C GLY A 141 8.85 -7.21 1.49
N ASN A 142 9.98 -6.51 1.65
CA ASN A 142 10.85 -6.11 0.55
C ASN A 142 11.69 -7.30 0.04
N PRO A 143 12.29 -7.22 -1.17
CA PRO A 143 13.17 -8.26 -1.68
C PRO A 143 14.29 -8.61 -0.70
N GLY A 144 14.52 -9.91 -0.48
CA GLY A 144 15.61 -10.42 0.35
C GLY A 144 15.43 -10.26 1.87
N THR A 145 14.29 -9.77 2.37
CA THR A 145 14.11 -9.52 3.82
C THR A 145 13.61 -10.74 4.61
N GLY A 146 13.20 -11.81 3.94
CA GLY A 146 12.84 -13.07 4.61
C GLY A 146 11.49 -13.04 5.31
N VAL A 147 10.51 -12.35 4.74
CA VAL A 147 9.14 -12.31 5.28
C VAL A 147 8.36 -13.54 4.82
N SER A 148 7.88 -14.36 5.77
CA SER A 148 7.05 -15.55 5.49
C SER A 148 5.55 -15.29 5.71
N ASN A 149 4.68 -16.05 5.04
CA ASN A 149 3.24 -16.00 5.25
C ASN A 149 2.88 -16.27 6.71
N ARG A 150 3.59 -17.20 7.36
CA ARG A 150 3.40 -17.53 8.79
C ARG A 150 3.61 -16.30 9.69
N GLU A 151 4.71 -15.57 9.51
CA GLU A 151 4.99 -14.39 10.34
C GLU A 151 4.08 -13.21 10.00
N ILE A 152 3.64 -13.06 8.74
CA ILE A 152 2.60 -12.08 8.40
C ILE A 152 1.31 -12.38 9.19
N ILE A 153 0.80 -13.62 9.14
CA ILE A 153 -0.44 -14.03 9.84
C ILE A 153 -0.34 -13.74 11.34
N LYS A 154 0.76 -14.15 11.98
CA LYS A 154 1.01 -13.90 13.39
C LYS A 154 1.07 -12.41 13.73
N THR A 155 1.72 -11.61 12.85
CA THR A 155 1.85 -10.18 13.06
C THR A 155 0.53 -9.44 12.88
N VAL A 156 -0.37 -9.92 12.01
CA VAL A 156 -1.73 -9.37 11.89
C VAL A 156 -2.47 -9.44 13.22
N GLN A 157 -2.39 -10.56 13.94
CA GLN A 157 -2.99 -10.70 15.28
C GLN A 157 -2.42 -9.66 16.27
N THR A 158 -1.09 -9.53 16.28
CA THR A 158 -0.41 -8.53 17.11
C THR A 158 -0.80 -7.09 16.73
N ALA A 159 -0.95 -6.81 15.44
CA ALA A 159 -1.37 -5.49 14.95
C ALA A 159 -2.79 -5.13 15.39
N LYS A 160 -3.71 -6.09 15.39
CA LYS A 160 -5.10 -5.86 15.88
C LYS A 160 -5.16 -5.41 17.35
N GLU A 161 -4.17 -5.78 18.15
CA GLU A 161 -4.12 -5.43 19.57
C GLU A 161 -3.40 -4.10 19.83
N ASN A 162 -2.57 -3.62 18.88
CA ASN A 162 -1.64 -2.51 19.12
C ASN A 162 -1.75 -1.35 18.13
N PHE A 163 -2.64 -1.44 17.14
CA PHE A 163 -2.83 -0.42 16.12
C PHE A 163 -4.32 -0.27 15.75
N SER A 164 -4.82 0.95 15.70
CA SER A 164 -6.23 1.26 15.46
C SER A 164 -6.57 1.55 13.99
N GLY A 165 -5.56 1.77 13.13
CA GLY A 165 -5.73 2.01 11.70
C GLY A 165 -6.04 0.74 10.90
N LEU A 166 -6.18 0.86 9.57
CA LEU A 166 -6.41 -0.30 8.70
C LEU A 166 -5.19 -1.22 8.64
N ILE A 167 -5.40 -2.52 8.64
CA ILE A 167 -4.36 -3.54 8.51
C ILE A 167 -4.43 -4.15 7.11
N ILE A 168 -3.44 -3.83 6.27
CA ILE A 168 -3.20 -4.46 4.97
C ILE A 168 -2.17 -5.57 5.18
N ALA A 169 -2.40 -6.78 4.67
CA ALA A 169 -1.48 -7.89 4.85
C ALA A 169 -1.44 -8.81 3.64
N GLY A 170 -0.25 -9.30 3.30
CA GLY A 170 -0.01 -10.23 2.20
C GLY A 170 1.33 -10.01 1.51
N LYS A 171 1.45 -10.51 0.29
CA LYS A 171 2.68 -10.42 -0.50
C LYS A 171 2.41 -9.91 -1.91
N MET A 172 3.30 -9.06 -2.41
CA MET A 172 3.34 -8.69 -3.83
C MET A 172 4.39 -9.50 -4.62
N HIS A 173 5.32 -10.16 -3.91
CA HIS A 173 6.35 -11.06 -4.44
C HIS A 173 6.88 -11.96 -3.31
N GLY A 174 7.78 -12.89 -3.61
CA GLY A 174 8.28 -13.87 -2.64
C GLY A 174 9.11 -13.32 -1.46
N ALA A 175 9.54 -12.07 -1.48
CA ALA A 175 10.43 -11.47 -0.46
C ALA A 175 11.71 -12.30 -0.19
N GLY A 176 12.19 -13.05 -1.20
CA GLY A 176 13.31 -13.96 -1.09
C GLY A 176 13.01 -15.33 -0.48
N VAL A 177 11.75 -15.60 -0.10
CA VAL A 177 11.32 -16.86 0.53
C VAL A 177 10.69 -17.79 -0.51
N ASN A 178 11.01 -19.08 -0.42
CA ASN A 178 10.44 -20.11 -1.30
C ASN A 178 9.07 -20.59 -0.77
N GLU A 179 8.05 -19.78 -1.00
CA GLU A 179 6.65 -20.11 -0.67
C GLU A 179 5.68 -19.43 -1.67
N PRO A 180 4.43 -19.90 -1.77
CA PRO A 180 3.42 -19.26 -2.62
C PRO A 180 3.16 -17.81 -2.22
N VAL A 181 3.00 -16.95 -3.22
CA VAL A 181 2.78 -15.50 -3.00
C VAL A 181 1.30 -15.19 -2.76
N ALA A 182 0.40 -15.90 -3.43
CA ALA A 182 -1.04 -15.67 -3.33
C ALA A 182 -1.80 -17.02 -3.35
N GLU A 183 -2.01 -17.60 -2.19
CA GLU A 183 -2.84 -18.78 -1.99
C GLU A 183 -4.13 -18.44 -1.29
N LEU A 184 -5.23 -19.06 -1.71
CA LEU A 184 -6.55 -18.87 -1.10
C LEU A 184 -6.55 -19.22 0.40
N SER A 185 -5.83 -20.30 0.77
CA SER A 185 -5.67 -20.73 2.16
C SER A 185 -4.93 -19.71 3.03
N VAL A 186 -3.95 -19.00 2.47
CA VAL A 186 -3.22 -17.92 3.16
C VAL A 186 -4.13 -16.70 3.32
N ALA A 187 -4.89 -16.35 2.27
CA ALA A 187 -5.86 -15.26 2.35
C ALA A 187 -6.91 -15.53 3.44
N GLU A 188 -7.42 -16.75 3.56
CA GLU A 188 -8.37 -17.13 4.60
C GLU A 188 -7.76 -16.98 6.00
N GLN A 189 -6.54 -17.45 6.23
CA GLN A 189 -5.84 -17.31 7.51
C GLN A 189 -5.55 -15.86 7.89
N LEU A 190 -5.20 -15.01 6.91
CA LEU A 190 -5.02 -13.56 7.12
C LEU A 190 -6.34 -12.88 7.52
N LEU A 191 -7.46 -13.26 6.91
CA LEU A 191 -8.80 -12.77 7.26
C LEU A 191 -9.19 -13.21 8.69
N GLU A 192 -8.94 -14.46 9.05
CA GLU A 192 -9.19 -14.99 10.39
C GLU A 192 -8.31 -14.30 11.45
N ALA A 193 -7.06 -13.98 11.10
CA ALA A 193 -6.15 -13.21 11.95
C ALA A 193 -6.61 -11.75 12.16
N GLY A 194 -7.48 -11.22 11.29
CA GLY A 194 -8.09 -9.90 11.43
C GLY A 194 -7.62 -8.84 10.44
N ALA A 195 -6.97 -9.22 9.32
CA ALA A 195 -6.63 -8.28 8.26
C ALA A 195 -7.89 -7.61 7.68
N ASP A 196 -7.80 -6.31 7.41
CA ASP A 196 -8.88 -5.53 6.80
C ASP A 196 -8.79 -5.53 5.28
N VAL A 197 -7.57 -5.62 4.75
CA VAL A 197 -7.27 -5.65 3.32
C VAL A 197 -6.27 -6.77 3.03
N ILE A 198 -6.59 -7.63 2.08
CA ILE A 198 -5.68 -8.68 1.60
C ILE A 198 -4.87 -8.12 0.43
N LEU A 199 -3.54 -8.13 0.57
CA LEU A 199 -2.59 -7.76 -0.45
C LEU A 199 -2.23 -8.99 -1.29
N VAL A 200 -2.37 -8.87 -2.61
CA VAL A 200 -1.92 -9.86 -3.59
C VAL A 200 -1.15 -9.19 -4.73
N PRO A 201 -0.34 -9.94 -5.50
CA PRO A 201 0.23 -9.40 -6.74
C PRO A 201 -0.87 -8.97 -7.71
N ALA A 202 -0.64 -7.97 -8.52
CA ALA A 202 -1.50 -7.71 -9.66
C ALA A 202 -1.29 -8.80 -10.73
N VAL A 203 -2.38 -9.21 -11.38
CA VAL A 203 -2.28 -10.14 -12.51
C VAL A 203 -1.43 -9.53 -13.61
N GLY A 204 -0.38 -10.25 -14.00
CA GLY A 204 0.62 -9.80 -14.97
C GLY A 204 1.96 -9.40 -14.36
N THR A 205 2.11 -9.42 -13.02
CA THR A 205 3.35 -9.02 -12.34
C THR A 205 4.18 -10.19 -11.79
N VAL A 206 3.55 -11.35 -11.58
CA VAL A 206 4.23 -12.55 -11.12
C VAL A 206 3.84 -13.76 -11.98
N PRO A 207 4.72 -14.76 -12.14
CA PRO A 207 4.39 -15.98 -12.87
C PRO A 207 3.25 -16.76 -12.20
N ALA A 208 2.45 -17.48 -13.01
CA ALA A 208 1.42 -18.44 -12.57
C ALA A 208 0.35 -17.85 -11.62
N PHE A 209 0.08 -16.56 -11.70
CA PHE A 209 -1.05 -15.91 -11.04
C PHE A 209 -1.94 -15.26 -12.10
N HIS A 210 -3.15 -15.77 -12.27
CA HIS A 210 -4.07 -15.43 -13.35
C HIS A 210 -5.35 -14.77 -12.82
N ASP A 211 -6.20 -14.30 -13.74
CA ASP A 211 -7.46 -13.63 -13.40
C ASP A 211 -8.40 -14.54 -12.58
N GLN A 212 -8.36 -15.86 -12.79
CA GLN A 212 -9.21 -16.79 -12.06
C GLN A 212 -8.80 -16.87 -10.57
N GLU A 213 -7.51 -17.06 -10.27
CA GLU A 213 -7.00 -17.12 -8.89
C GLU A 213 -7.26 -15.79 -8.17
N LEU A 214 -7.05 -14.65 -8.85
CA LEU A 214 -7.39 -13.36 -8.28
C LEU A 214 -8.89 -13.25 -7.98
N ARG A 215 -9.74 -13.72 -8.90
CA ARG A 215 -11.19 -13.70 -8.70
C ARG A 215 -11.64 -14.54 -7.51
N GLU A 216 -11.07 -15.71 -7.33
CA GLU A 216 -11.36 -16.59 -6.19
C GLU A 216 -10.97 -15.91 -4.85
N VAL A 217 -9.81 -15.25 -4.80
CA VAL A 217 -9.39 -14.45 -3.62
C VAL A 217 -10.37 -13.30 -3.38
N VAL A 218 -10.74 -12.54 -4.42
CA VAL A 218 -11.69 -11.42 -4.29
C VAL A 218 -13.04 -11.91 -3.75
N ASP A 219 -13.60 -12.98 -4.30
CA ASP A 219 -14.89 -13.53 -3.88
C ASP A 219 -14.84 -14.00 -2.40
N LEU A 220 -13.76 -14.66 -1.98
CA LEU A 220 -13.54 -15.03 -0.58
C LEU A 220 -13.50 -13.80 0.34
N VAL A 221 -12.65 -12.82 0.01
CA VAL A 221 -12.41 -11.62 0.82
C VAL A 221 -13.69 -10.78 0.95
N HIS A 222 -14.39 -10.56 -0.15
CA HIS A 222 -15.67 -9.84 -0.17
C HIS A 222 -16.76 -10.58 0.61
N SER A 223 -16.79 -11.92 0.61
CA SER A 223 -17.73 -12.71 1.42
C SER A 223 -17.57 -12.45 2.94
N LYS A 224 -16.40 -12.00 3.37
CA LYS A 224 -16.07 -11.65 4.76
C LYS A 224 -16.18 -10.13 5.04
N GLY A 225 -16.65 -9.33 4.06
CA GLY A 225 -16.77 -7.87 4.18
C GLY A 225 -15.41 -7.15 4.30
N ARG A 226 -14.36 -7.72 3.67
CA ARG A 226 -13.01 -7.16 3.64
C ARG A 226 -12.66 -6.71 2.23
N LEU A 227 -11.50 -6.07 2.04
CA LEU A 227 -11.05 -5.46 0.80
C LEU A 227 -9.86 -6.22 0.21
N VAL A 228 -9.68 -6.11 -1.12
CA VAL A 228 -8.52 -6.62 -1.83
C VAL A 228 -7.71 -5.47 -2.42
N LEU A 229 -6.40 -5.51 -2.20
CA LEU A 229 -5.40 -4.67 -2.84
C LEU A 229 -4.56 -5.51 -3.78
N SER A 230 -4.46 -5.13 -5.06
CA SER A 230 -3.53 -5.75 -6.01
C SER A 230 -2.35 -4.83 -6.28
N ALA A 231 -1.12 -5.39 -6.22
CA ALA A 231 0.11 -4.62 -6.30
C ALA A 231 0.79 -4.75 -7.67
N ILE A 232 0.95 -3.63 -8.38
CA ILE A 232 1.88 -3.51 -9.50
C ILE A 232 3.26 -3.28 -8.89
N GLY A 233 4.01 -4.36 -8.71
CA GLY A 233 5.37 -4.39 -8.20
C GLY A 233 6.30 -5.12 -9.18
N THR A 234 7.43 -5.66 -8.68
CA THR A 234 8.42 -6.40 -9.47
C THR A 234 9.03 -5.59 -10.62
N SER A 235 9.20 -4.29 -10.42
CA SER A 235 9.68 -3.27 -11.37
C SER A 235 8.73 -2.95 -12.53
N GLN A 236 7.55 -3.57 -12.60
CA GLN A 236 6.58 -3.30 -13.67
C GLN A 236 5.87 -1.95 -13.53
N GLU A 237 5.91 -1.33 -12.37
CA GLU A 237 5.48 0.06 -12.14
C GLU A 237 6.21 1.08 -13.02
N THR A 238 7.35 0.69 -13.62
CA THR A 238 8.12 1.51 -14.56
C THR A 238 7.98 1.08 -16.03
N SER A 239 7.11 0.12 -16.32
CA SER A 239 6.78 -0.30 -17.70
C SER A 239 6.14 0.83 -18.49
N ASP A 240 5.89 0.60 -19.77
CA ASP A 240 5.11 1.56 -20.56
C ASP A 240 3.65 1.70 -20.05
N THR A 241 3.02 2.81 -20.39
CA THR A 241 1.67 3.13 -19.92
C THR A 241 0.60 2.16 -20.42
N ASP A 242 0.83 1.46 -21.51
CA ASP A 242 -0.15 0.50 -22.05
C ASP A 242 -0.14 -0.79 -21.24
N THR A 243 1.04 -1.26 -20.82
CA THR A 243 1.18 -2.37 -19.85
C THR A 243 0.47 -2.04 -18.54
N ILE A 244 0.66 -0.83 -18.00
CA ILE A 244 -0.03 -0.40 -16.75
C ILE A 244 -1.55 -0.39 -16.92
N LYS A 245 -2.07 0.11 -18.04
CA LYS A 245 -3.52 0.12 -18.31
C LYS A 245 -4.10 -1.26 -18.43
N GLU A 246 -3.39 -2.19 -19.09
CA GLU A 246 -3.82 -3.59 -19.24
C GLU A 246 -3.91 -4.26 -17.86
N ILE A 247 -2.85 -4.19 -17.05
CA ILE A 247 -2.82 -4.75 -15.69
C ILE A 247 -3.98 -4.15 -14.87
N ALA A 248 -4.13 -2.82 -14.88
CA ALA A 248 -5.15 -2.13 -14.10
C ALA A 248 -6.57 -2.59 -14.46
N LEU A 249 -6.89 -2.74 -15.73
CA LEU A 249 -8.22 -3.16 -16.17
C LEU A 249 -8.50 -4.62 -15.83
N ARG A 250 -7.52 -5.53 -15.98
CA ARG A 250 -7.65 -6.93 -15.59
C ARG A 250 -7.97 -7.06 -14.09
N ASN A 251 -7.19 -6.40 -13.24
CA ASN A 251 -7.40 -6.42 -11.79
C ASN A 251 -8.74 -5.79 -11.39
N LYS A 252 -9.13 -4.69 -12.03
CA LYS A 252 -10.45 -4.09 -11.82
C LYS A 252 -11.60 -5.02 -12.21
N ILE A 253 -11.50 -5.73 -13.34
CA ILE A 253 -12.51 -6.70 -13.80
C ILE A 253 -12.67 -7.83 -12.78
N CYS A 254 -11.58 -8.26 -12.15
CA CYS A 254 -11.61 -9.27 -11.09
C CYS A 254 -12.27 -8.77 -9.79
N GLY A 255 -12.48 -7.46 -9.62
CA GLY A 255 -13.17 -6.89 -8.47
C GLY A 255 -12.26 -6.33 -7.37
N VAL A 256 -10.99 -6.06 -7.68
CA VAL A 256 -10.05 -5.44 -6.73
C VAL A 256 -10.51 -4.05 -6.30
N ASP A 257 -10.39 -3.72 -5.02
CA ASP A 257 -10.84 -2.45 -4.42
C ASP A 257 -9.78 -1.36 -4.52
N ILE A 258 -8.51 -1.71 -4.29
CA ILE A 258 -7.37 -0.79 -4.28
C ILE A 258 -6.33 -1.26 -5.30
N GLN A 259 -5.97 -0.37 -6.21
CA GLN A 259 -4.90 -0.59 -7.17
C GLN A 259 -3.62 0.06 -6.65
N HIS A 260 -2.65 -0.75 -6.25
CA HIS A 260 -1.35 -0.29 -5.80
C HIS A 260 -0.39 -0.17 -6.97
N ILE A 261 0.48 0.85 -6.94
CA ILE A 261 1.62 1.01 -7.83
C ILE A 261 2.89 1.23 -7.00
N GLY A 262 3.92 0.39 -7.26
CA GLY A 262 5.14 0.30 -6.47
C GLY A 262 6.12 1.46 -6.65
N ASP A 263 7.31 1.28 -6.11
CA ASP A 263 8.30 2.32 -5.86
C ASP A 263 9.66 2.09 -6.55
N ALA A 264 9.77 1.09 -7.45
CA ALA A 264 11.04 0.74 -8.11
C ALA A 264 11.49 1.76 -9.17
N GLY A 265 10.77 2.84 -9.38
CA GLY A 265 11.12 3.90 -10.29
C GLY A 265 12.27 4.79 -9.79
N TYR A 266 12.67 5.74 -10.60
CA TYR A 266 13.70 6.70 -10.26
C TYR A 266 13.30 7.53 -9.03
N GLY A 267 14.21 7.64 -8.08
CA GLY A 267 13.95 8.34 -6.82
C GLY A 267 13.01 7.61 -5.85
N GLY A 268 12.68 6.33 -6.10
CA GLY A 268 11.78 5.56 -5.22
C GLY A 268 10.30 5.89 -5.38
N LEU A 269 9.89 6.19 -6.61
CA LEU A 269 8.51 6.44 -7.02
C LEU A 269 8.29 5.82 -8.39
N ALA A 270 7.10 5.29 -8.68
CA ALA A 270 6.71 4.94 -10.05
C ALA A 270 6.78 6.18 -10.97
N THR A 271 6.94 5.97 -12.27
CA THR A 271 6.89 7.11 -13.19
C THR A 271 5.55 7.83 -13.07
N VAL A 272 5.56 9.16 -13.06
CA VAL A 272 4.36 9.97 -12.89
C VAL A 272 3.31 9.70 -13.96
N ASP A 273 3.75 9.41 -15.19
CA ASP A 273 2.87 9.02 -16.30
C ASP A 273 2.13 7.71 -16.00
N ASN A 274 2.77 6.76 -15.30
CA ASN A 274 2.17 5.49 -14.93
C ASN A 274 1.15 5.65 -13.79
N ILE A 275 1.41 6.49 -12.79
CA ILE A 275 0.41 6.83 -11.75
C ILE A 275 -0.81 7.46 -12.41
N TYR A 276 -0.60 8.40 -13.33
CA TYR A 276 -1.68 9.06 -14.07
C TYR A 276 -2.43 8.08 -14.99
N ALA A 277 -1.70 7.19 -15.71
CA ALA A 277 -2.29 6.19 -16.60
C ALA A 277 -3.16 5.19 -15.82
N LEU A 278 -2.67 4.69 -14.67
CA LEU A 278 -3.42 3.84 -13.75
C LEU A 278 -4.71 4.54 -13.30
N SER A 279 -4.60 5.75 -12.76
CA SER A 279 -5.74 6.55 -12.33
C SER A 279 -6.77 6.72 -13.45
N LYS A 280 -6.33 7.10 -14.66
CA LYS A 280 -7.21 7.30 -15.81
C LYS A 280 -7.87 5.99 -16.28
N ALA A 281 -7.16 4.88 -16.25
CA ALA A 281 -7.65 3.59 -16.70
C ALA A 281 -8.82 3.11 -15.81
N ILE A 282 -8.68 3.18 -14.48
CA ILE A 282 -9.69 2.60 -13.57
C ILE A 282 -10.88 3.51 -13.29
N ARG A 283 -10.77 4.85 -13.48
CA ARG A 283 -11.83 5.80 -13.08
C ARG A 283 -12.14 6.91 -14.08
N GLY A 284 -11.46 6.91 -15.24
CA GLY A 284 -11.65 7.88 -16.32
C GLY A 284 -11.19 9.30 -15.97
N VAL A 285 -11.23 10.19 -16.97
CA VAL A 285 -10.73 11.57 -16.86
C VAL A 285 -11.45 12.36 -15.78
N ARG A 286 -12.79 12.23 -15.65
CA ARG A 286 -13.57 13.00 -14.69
C ARG A 286 -13.08 12.83 -13.25
N HIS A 287 -12.91 11.60 -12.78
CA HIS A 287 -12.48 11.33 -11.41
C HIS A 287 -10.98 11.59 -11.22
N THR A 288 -10.17 11.33 -12.24
CA THR A 288 -8.75 11.69 -12.23
C THR A 288 -8.58 13.20 -12.06
N VAL A 289 -9.21 14.02 -12.91
CA VAL A 289 -9.15 15.49 -12.77
C VAL A 289 -9.73 15.95 -11.43
N SER A 290 -10.82 15.34 -10.95
CA SER A 290 -11.39 15.66 -9.64
C SER A 290 -10.38 15.45 -8.50
N ARG A 291 -9.57 14.37 -8.55
CA ARG A 291 -8.51 14.13 -7.55
C ARG A 291 -7.37 15.16 -7.68
N LEU A 292 -6.85 15.38 -8.88
CA LEU A 292 -5.72 16.28 -9.13
C LEU A 292 -6.05 17.73 -8.75
N ALA A 293 -7.24 18.21 -9.15
CA ALA A 293 -7.67 19.60 -8.95
C ALA A 293 -8.20 19.88 -7.53
N ARG A 294 -8.44 18.84 -6.72
CA ARG A 294 -9.00 19.02 -5.38
C ARG A 294 -7.95 19.55 -4.42
N SER A 295 -8.10 20.81 -4.01
CA SER A 295 -7.19 21.46 -3.05
C SER A 295 -7.09 20.68 -1.73
N VAL A 296 -5.90 20.62 -1.15
CA VAL A 296 -5.65 20.05 0.18
C VAL A 296 -6.38 20.82 1.29
N ASN A 297 -6.80 22.04 1.03
CA ASN A 297 -7.50 22.92 1.99
C ASN A 297 -9.04 22.81 1.95
N ARG A 298 -9.60 21.83 1.23
CA ARG A 298 -11.07 21.63 1.17
C ARG A 298 -11.60 20.86 2.36
#